data_c63340df64c51b44d815a0bf74ae8a96
#
_entry.id   c63340df64c51b44d815a0bf74ae8a96
#
_cell.length_a   1.000
_cell.length_b   1.000
_cell.length_c   1.000
_cell.angle_alpha   90.00
_cell.angle_beta   90.00
_cell.angle_gamma   90.00
#
_symmetry.space_group_name_H-M   'P 1'
#
loop_
_entity.id
_entity.type
_entity.pdbx_description
1 polymer ?
#
loop_
_entity_poly.entity_id
_entity_poly.type
_entity_poly.pdbx_seq_one_letter_code
_entity_poly.pdbx_strand_id
1 'polypeptide(L)'
;GTNSTAYYFSLANSSISDFFSEMYLNTPWEQHYENLDGRTILDRLASVKYFVISGDNFRYLSYGYNKEKGSAGKGKSECRAYENENALPLGYTYDSYIPESEYEKMDVVKKQQALMDGVVLEESTLPEASVDADNENIQYRMEAGDGCALSKGAIRVTKEGAQLKLVFHGLTDSENYLIADNLDYDSLSPRELIGNSQWKKMSEYDQNKVLDEDSRWRYWKESKEAAMTVSSNDVTKTIKIFTDKYNAYSGRHDFLCNMGYSRSGVRTMTITFANTGVYTYDKLRVVSQPVQGIEEKTVKLGEEALENVKMLSLI
;
A
#
# COMPACT_ATOMS: atom_id res chain seq x y z
N GLY A 1 -28.67 -2.46 -4.62
CA GLY A 1 -27.35 -2.75 -4.04
C GLY A 1 -26.35 -1.73 -4.51
N THR A 2 -25.30 -1.54 -3.74
CA THR A 2 -24.16 -0.69 -4.10
C THR A 2 -23.00 -1.61 -4.51
N ASN A 3 -22.29 -1.28 -5.59
CA ASN A 3 -21.04 -1.94 -5.90
C ASN A 3 -19.95 -1.42 -4.97
N SER A 4 -19.01 -2.28 -4.58
CA SER A 4 -17.90 -1.95 -3.68
C SER A 4 -16.61 -2.52 -4.22
N THR A 5 -15.48 -1.85 -3.93
CA THR A 5 -14.13 -2.36 -4.18
C THR A 5 -13.62 -3.25 -3.04
N ALA A 6 -14.38 -3.37 -1.95
CA ALA A 6 -14.06 -4.27 -0.84
C ALA A 6 -15.05 -5.44 -0.83
N TYR A 7 -14.55 -6.66 -0.96
CA TYR A 7 -15.37 -7.88 -0.97
C TYR A 7 -14.57 -9.12 -0.62
N TYR A 8 -15.29 -10.18 -0.28
CA TYR A 8 -14.75 -11.51 -0.02
C TYR A 8 -15.41 -12.53 -0.94
N PHE A 9 -14.61 -13.38 -1.56
CA PHE A 9 -15.08 -14.53 -2.31
C PHE A 9 -14.39 -15.81 -1.83
N SER A 10 -15.14 -16.92 -1.77
CA SER A 10 -14.58 -18.22 -1.43
C SER A 10 -13.60 -18.75 -2.50
N LEU A 11 -13.72 -18.26 -3.74
CA LEU A 11 -12.81 -18.56 -4.85
C LEU A 11 -12.22 -17.25 -5.35
N ALA A 12 -10.91 -17.14 -5.32
CA ALA A 12 -10.20 -16.00 -5.88
C ALA A 12 -10.38 -15.92 -7.39
N ASN A 13 -10.58 -14.72 -7.93
CA ASN A 13 -10.44 -14.46 -9.35
C ASN A 13 -8.96 -14.16 -9.62
N SER A 14 -8.30 -14.99 -10.44
CA SER A 14 -6.87 -14.84 -10.70
C SER A 14 -6.51 -13.46 -11.26
N SER A 15 -7.22 -12.96 -12.26
CA SER A 15 -6.91 -11.66 -12.87
C SER A 15 -7.01 -10.51 -11.88
N ILE A 16 -7.96 -10.56 -10.93
CA ILE A 16 -8.06 -9.55 -9.86
C ILE A 16 -6.91 -9.73 -8.87
N SER A 17 -6.59 -10.95 -8.48
CA SER A 17 -5.48 -11.25 -7.56
C SER A 17 -4.14 -10.81 -8.15
N ASP A 18 -3.93 -11.09 -9.45
CA ASP A 18 -2.73 -10.69 -10.18
C ASP A 18 -2.60 -9.16 -10.23
N PHE A 19 -3.69 -8.45 -10.56
CA PHE A 19 -3.73 -6.99 -10.52
C PHE A 19 -3.41 -6.42 -9.13
N PHE A 20 -3.97 -6.99 -8.06
CA PHE A 20 -3.69 -6.56 -6.70
C PHE A 20 -2.21 -6.81 -6.32
N SER A 21 -1.63 -7.92 -6.77
CA SER A 21 -0.21 -8.20 -6.57
C SER A 21 0.67 -7.23 -7.35
N GLU A 22 0.37 -7.01 -8.62
CA GLU A 22 1.10 -6.10 -9.49
C GLU A 22 1.08 -4.65 -8.99
N MET A 23 -0.06 -4.21 -8.42
CA MET A 23 -0.21 -2.88 -7.84
C MET A 23 0.26 -2.78 -6.39
N TYR A 24 0.84 -3.84 -5.83
CA TYR A 24 1.31 -3.88 -4.42
C TYR A 24 0.20 -3.51 -3.43
N LEU A 25 -1.04 -3.88 -3.74
CA LEU A 25 -2.17 -3.63 -2.87
C LEU A 25 -2.10 -4.56 -1.66
N ASN A 26 -2.10 -3.97 -0.48
CA ASN A 26 -1.98 -4.69 0.78
C ASN A 26 -3.31 -5.36 1.14
N THR A 27 -3.50 -6.59 0.68
CA THR A 27 -4.64 -7.43 1.08
C THR A 27 -4.14 -8.57 1.97
N PRO A 28 -4.86 -8.90 3.06
CA PRO A 28 -4.42 -9.96 3.97
C PRO A 28 -4.43 -11.34 3.30
N TRP A 29 -5.35 -11.61 2.36
CA TRP A 29 -5.48 -12.89 1.65
C TRP A 29 -5.90 -12.66 0.21
N GLU A 30 -5.61 -13.62 -0.66
CA GLU A 30 -5.99 -13.57 -2.09
C GLU A 30 -7.51 -13.49 -2.33
N GLN A 31 -8.32 -13.95 -1.39
CA GLN A 31 -9.79 -13.96 -1.49
C GLN A 31 -10.44 -12.75 -0.81
N HIS A 32 -9.67 -11.90 -0.15
CA HIS A 32 -10.16 -10.77 0.61
C HIS A 32 -9.61 -9.45 0.06
N TYR A 33 -10.46 -8.73 -0.63
CA TYR A 33 -10.11 -7.45 -1.25
C TYR A 33 -10.56 -6.30 -0.36
N GLU A 34 -9.62 -5.47 0.09
CA GLU A 34 -9.85 -4.38 1.06
C GLU A 34 -9.80 -2.99 0.40
N ASN A 35 -10.41 -2.81 -0.77
CA ASN A 35 -10.34 -1.57 -1.55
C ASN A 35 -9.01 -1.36 -2.31
N LEU A 36 -8.84 -0.18 -2.91
CA LEU A 36 -7.70 0.20 -3.74
C LEU A 36 -6.70 1.11 -3.00
N ASP A 37 -6.65 1.00 -1.68
CA ASP A 37 -5.79 1.79 -0.78
C ASP A 37 -6.01 3.30 -0.85
N GLY A 38 -7.15 3.74 -1.41
CA GLY A 38 -7.48 5.16 -1.62
C GLY A 38 -6.50 5.87 -2.55
N ARG A 39 -5.89 5.14 -3.49
CA ARG A 39 -5.02 5.73 -4.52
C ARG A 39 -5.87 6.42 -5.55
N THR A 40 -5.62 7.70 -5.77
CA THR A 40 -6.43 8.55 -6.66
C THR A 40 -6.57 7.96 -8.06
N ILE A 41 -5.50 7.47 -8.66
CA ILE A 41 -5.53 6.87 -10.00
C ILE A 41 -6.39 5.60 -10.02
N LEU A 42 -6.13 4.67 -9.11
CA LEU A 42 -6.83 3.39 -9.10
C LEU A 42 -8.31 3.56 -8.79
N ASP A 43 -8.66 4.45 -7.87
CA ASP A 43 -10.05 4.77 -7.56
C ASP A 43 -10.79 5.37 -8.78
N ARG A 44 -10.12 6.22 -9.57
CA ARG A 44 -10.70 6.82 -10.79
C ARG A 44 -10.88 5.77 -11.88
N LEU A 45 -9.86 4.98 -12.19
CA LEU A 45 -9.93 3.90 -13.18
C LEU A 45 -11.00 2.85 -12.84
N ALA A 46 -11.18 2.55 -11.55
CA ALA A 46 -12.23 1.66 -11.08
C ALA A 46 -13.61 2.34 -10.92
N SER A 47 -13.77 3.59 -11.38
CA SER A 47 -15.02 4.36 -11.31
C SER A 47 -15.57 4.50 -9.88
N VAL A 48 -14.69 4.61 -8.88
CA VAL A 48 -15.07 4.78 -7.47
C VAL A 48 -15.58 6.20 -7.26
N LYS A 49 -16.88 6.37 -7.30
CA LYS A 49 -17.54 7.67 -7.20
C LYS A 49 -17.73 8.14 -5.76
N TYR A 50 -17.94 7.21 -4.82
CA TYR A 50 -18.21 7.54 -3.43
C TYR A 50 -17.23 6.87 -2.50
N PHE A 51 -16.72 7.64 -1.54
CA PHE A 51 -15.91 7.16 -0.42
C PHE A 51 -16.72 7.25 0.86
N VAL A 52 -16.87 6.13 1.58
CA VAL A 52 -17.64 6.08 2.81
C VAL A 52 -16.71 5.87 3.99
N ILE A 53 -16.70 6.80 4.92
CA ILE A 53 -15.90 6.76 6.13
C ILE A 53 -16.83 6.51 7.32
N SER A 54 -16.41 5.64 8.24
CA SER A 54 -17.14 5.34 9.47
C SER A 54 -16.34 5.67 10.73
N GLY A 55 -17.03 6.05 11.79
CA GLY A 55 -16.46 6.31 13.12
C GLY A 55 -15.54 7.52 13.15
N ASP A 56 -14.48 7.42 13.95
CA ASP A 56 -13.53 8.52 14.18
C ASP A 56 -12.50 8.69 13.03
N ASN A 57 -12.63 7.92 11.95
CA ASN A 57 -11.69 7.93 10.81
C ASN A 57 -11.98 9.05 9.79
N PHE A 58 -12.74 10.07 10.15
CA PHE A 58 -13.05 11.21 9.29
C PHE A 58 -11.82 12.03 8.84
N ARG A 59 -10.67 11.76 9.44
CA ARG A 59 -9.41 12.43 9.11
C ARG A 59 -8.78 11.92 7.82
N TYR A 60 -9.08 10.68 7.42
CA TYR A 60 -8.55 10.07 6.22
C TYR A 60 -9.57 10.09 5.10
N LEU A 61 -9.40 11.02 4.18
CA LEU A 61 -10.19 11.13 2.96
C LEU A 61 -9.24 11.15 1.77
N SER A 62 -9.44 10.23 0.82
CA SER A 62 -8.64 10.19 -0.41
C SER A 62 -8.81 11.47 -1.21
N TYR A 63 -7.80 11.83 -1.99
CA TYR A 63 -7.83 13.04 -2.82
C TYR A 63 -8.99 12.99 -3.82
N GLY A 64 -9.65 14.13 -4.00
CA GLY A 64 -10.78 14.27 -4.91
C GLY A 64 -12.15 14.01 -4.28
N TYR A 65 -12.23 13.40 -3.08
CA TYR A 65 -13.49 13.18 -2.35
C TYR A 65 -13.76 14.34 -1.39
N ASN A 66 -14.14 15.48 -1.90
CA ASN A 66 -14.27 16.73 -1.13
C ASN A 66 -15.72 17.17 -0.88
N LYS A 67 -16.70 16.48 -1.49
CA LYS A 67 -18.11 16.85 -1.40
C LYS A 67 -18.90 15.86 -0.55
N GLU A 68 -19.24 16.23 0.68
CA GLU A 68 -20.11 15.41 1.51
C GLU A 68 -21.52 15.33 0.90
N LYS A 69 -22.02 14.10 0.73
CA LYS A 69 -23.36 13.80 0.16
C LYS A 69 -24.38 13.45 1.21
N GLY A 70 -23.94 12.98 2.36
CA GLY A 70 -24.81 12.63 3.45
C GLY A 70 -24.13 11.83 4.54
N SER A 71 -24.80 11.74 5.66
CA SER A 71 -24.38 10.95 6.80
C SER A 71 -25.51 10.08 7.32
N ALA A 72 -25.17 8.96 7.92
CA ALA A 72 -26.08 8.04 8.58
C ALA A 72 -25.46 7.50 9.88
N GLY A 73 -26.30 7.21 10.87
CA GLY A 73 -25.82 6.75 12.18
C GLY A 73 -25.55 7.90 13.16
N LYS A 74 -24.96 7.58 14.31
CA LYS A 74 -24.57 8.57 15.34
C LYS A 74 -23.32 8.11 16.08
N GLY A 75 -22.48 9.06 16.48
CA GLY A 75 -21.25 8.80 17.24
C GLY A 75 -20.31 7.84 16.52
N LYS A 76 -19.77 6.83 17.19
CA LYS A 76 -18.84 5.85 16.61
C LYS A 76 -19.40 5.02 15.45
N SER A 77 -20.74 4.98 15.33
CA SER A 77 -21.42 4.29 14.22
C SER A 77 -21.88 5.27 13.12
N GLU A 78 -21.46 6.52 13.18
CA GLU A 78 -21.74 7.49 12.13
C GLU A 78 -20.91 7.15 10.89
N CYS A 79 -21.55 7.11 9.73
CA CYS A 79 -20.91 6.97 8.44
C CYS A 79 -21.17 8.23 7.62
N ARG A 80 -20.16 8.72 6.89
CA ARG A 80 -20.28 9.85 5.96
C ARG A 80 -19.84 9.42 4.58
N ALA A 81 -20.61 9.81 3.58
CA ALA A 81 -20.33 9.55 2.19
C ALA A 81 -19.82 10.83 1.50
N TYR A 82 -18.69 10.71 0.83
CA TYR A 82 -18.07 11.79 0.04
C TYR A 82 -18.07 11.42 -1.42
N GLU A 83 -18.33 12.37 -2.31
CA GLU A 83 -18.33 12.18 -3.76
C GLU A 83 -17.05 12.74 -4.38
N ASN A 84 -16.51 11.97 -5.30
CA ASN A 84 -15.52 12.42 -6.25
C ASN A 84 -16.24 12.85 -7.54
N GLU A 85 -16.23 14.15 -7.85
CA GLU A 85 -16.89 14.69 -9.05
C GLU A 85 -16.11 14.34 -10.34
N ASN A 86 -14.84 13.94 -10.23
CA ASN A 86 -13.97 13.55 -11.33
C ASN A 86 -13.83 12.01 -11.47
N ALA A 87 -14.77 11.22 -10.91
CA ALA A 87 -14.78 9.78 -11.12
C ALA A 87 -15.07 9.46 -12.59
N LEU A 88 -14.30 8.55 -13.18
CA LEU A 88 -14.57 8.06 -14.54
C LEU A 88 -15.90 7.30 -14.60
N PRO A 89 -16.56 7.23 -15.75
CA PRO A 89 -17.72 6.36 -15.95
C PRO A 89 -17.30 4.88 -15.87
N LEU A 90 -18.26 3.97 -15.66
CA LEU A 90 -17.99 2.52 -15.60
C LEU A 90 -17.36 1.95 -16.88
N GLY A 91 -17.58 2.59 -18.02
CA GLY A 91 -16.98 2.24 -19.30
C GLY A 91 -16.32 3.48 -19.89
N TYR A 92 -15.07 3.35 -20.29
CA TYR A 92 -14.28 4.35 -21.02
C TYR A 92 -13.38 3.65 -22.01
N THR A 93 -12.87 4.38 -22.99
CA THR A 93 -12.07 3.86 -24.09
C THR A 93 -10.71 4.51 -24.12
N TYR A 94 -9.75 3.84 -24.72
CA TYR A 94 -8.44 4.38 -25.03
C TYR A 94 -8.25 4.49 -26.53
N ASP A 95 -7.59 5.53 -26.98
CA ASP A 95 -7.15 5.76 -28.35
C ASP A 95 -5.70 5.32 -28.62
N SER A 96 -5.01 4.91 -27.57
CA SER A 96 -3.61 4.48 -27.57
C SER A 96 -3.38 3.27 -26.69
N TYR A 97 -2.29 2.54 -26.94
CA TYR A 97 -1.93 1.37 -26.14
C TYR A 97 -0.49 1.45 -25.64
N ILE A 98 -0.20 0.67 -24.61
CA ILE A 98 1.12 0.50 -24.03
C ILE A 98 1.52 -0.95 -24.29
N PRO A 99 2.66 -1.23 -24.97
CA PRO A 99 3.15 -2.58 -25.12
C PRO A 99 3.37 -3.23 -23.74
N GLU A 100 2.83 -4.44 -23.54
CA GLU A 100 2.95 -5.16 -22.28
C GLU A 100 4.43 -5.29 -21.83
N SER A 101 5.32 -5.60 -22.79
CA SER A 101 6.77 -5.70 -22.54
C SER A 101 7.44 -4.42 -22.04
N GLU A 102 6.86 -3.24 -22.31
CA GLU A 102 7.33 -1.96 -21.77
C GLU A 102 6.68 -1.66 -20.41
N TYR A 103 5.39 -2.00 -20.26
CA TYR A 103 4.67 -1.85 -19.02
C TYR A 103 5.28 -2.70 -17.89
N GLU A 104 5.64 -3.95 -18.15
CA GLU A 104 6.27 -4.84 -17.18
C GLU A 104 7.58 -4.30 -16.57
N LYS A 105 8.32 -3.49 -17.32
CA LYS A 105 9.58 -2.86 -16.85
C LYS A 105 9.37 -1.67 -15.92
N MET A 106 8.14 -1.16 -15.82
CA MET A 106 7.83 0.01 -15.01
C MET A 106 7.76 -0.35 -13.53
N ASP A 107 8.12 0.59 -12.66
CA ASP A 107 7.81 0.45 -11.24
C ASP A 107 6.30 0.64 -10.97
N VAL A 108 5.85 0.21 -9.79
CA VAL A 108 4.42 0.18 -9.45
C VAL A 108 3.72 1.53 -9.54
N VAL A 109 4.39 2.65 -9.21
CA VAL A 109 3.79 4.00 -9.30
C VAL A 109 3.71 4.45 -10.75
N LYS A 110 4.73 4.14 -11.55
CA LYS A 110 4.71 4.40 -12.98
C LYS A 110 3.68 3.55 -13.71
N LYS A 111 3.50 2.27 -13.31
CA LYS A 111 2.46 1.39 -13.84
C LYS A 111 1.06 1.98 -13.67
N GLN A 112 0.71 2.43 -12.46
CA GLN A 112 -0.62 3.03 -12.26
C GLN A 112 -0.82 4.33 -13.05
N GLN A 113 0.23 5.14 -13.23
CA GLN A 113 0.16 6.35 -14.07
C GLN A 113 -0.01 6.01 -15.56
N ALA A 114 0.69 4.99 -16.02
CA ALA A 114 0.62 4.50 -17.39
C ALA A 114 -0.81 4.09 -17.80
N LEU A 115 -1.57 3.49 -16.87
CA LEU A 115 -2.98 3.12 -17.09
C LEU A 115 -3.90 4.34 -17.32
N MET A 116 -3.44 5.56 -17.09
CA MET A 116 -4.16 6.79 -17.46
C MET A 116 -3.82 7.24 -18.90
N ASP A 117 -2.75 6.71 -19.50
CA ASP A 117 -2.25 7.13 -20.80
C ASP A 117 -2.64 6.14 -21.93
N GLY A 118 -2.87 4.86 -21.62
CA GLY A 118 -3.23 3.87 -22.61
C GLY A 118 -3.63 2.53 -22.03
N VAL A 119 -4.26 1.69 -22.84
CA VAL A 119 -4.56 0.30 -22.49
C VAL A 119 -3.31 -0.57 -22.68
N VAL A 120 -3.05 -1.48 -21.75
CA VAL A 120 -1.92 -2.43 -21.87
C VAL A 120 -2.34 -3.61 -22.74
N LEU A 121 -1.61 -3.87 -23.81
CA LEU A 121 -1.85 -4.95 -24.76
C LEU A 121 -0.52 -5.56 -25.23
N GLU A 122 -0.52 -6.84 -25.57
CA GLU A 122 0.64 -7.50 -26.21
C GLU A 122 0.96 -6.83 -27.54
N GLU A 123 -0.07 -6.69 -28.42
CA GLU A 123 0.01 -6.06 -29.74
C GLU A 123 -1.27 -5.26 -30.03
N SER A 124 -1.19 -4.20 -30.79
CA SER A 124 -2.35 -3.39 -31.21
C SER A 124 -2.07 -2.64 -32.50
N THR A 125 -3.15 -2.25 -33.20
CA THR A 125 -3.10 -1.29 -34.31
C THR A 125 -3.27 0.14 -33.85
N LEU A 126 -3.57 0.36 -32.57
CA LEU A 126 -3.61 1.68 -31.99
C LEU A 126 -2.19 2.29 -31.94
N PRO A 127 -2.05 3.61 -31.93
CA PRO A 127 -0.76 4.24 -31.68
C PRO A 127 -0.24 3.91 -30.27
N GLU A 128 1.07 3.80 -30.13
CA GLU A 128 1.69 3.62 -28.82
C GLU A 128 1.52 4.89 -27.96
N ALA A 129 1.14 4.70 -26.70
CA ALA A 129 1.01 5.78 -25.74
C ALA A 129 2.38 6.28 -25.29
N SER A 130 2.54 7.58 -25.16
CA SER A 130 3.65 8.18 -24.43
C SER A 130 3.31 8.23 -22.95
N VAL A 131 3.95 7.40 -22.14
CA VAL A 131 3.74 7.41 -20.69
C VAL A 131 4.45 8.60 -20.07
N ASP A 132 3.66 9.57 -19.60
CA ASP A 132 4.15 10.72 -18.86
C ASP A 132 3.95 10.50 -17.35
N ALA A 133 5.01 10.05 -16.69
CA ALA A 133 5.03 9.77 -15.26
C ALA A 133 5.85 10.84 -14.54
N ASP A 134 5.18 11.59 -13.66
CA ASP A 134 5.73 12.71 -12.89
C ASP A 134 6.03 12.38 -11.42
N ASN A 135 5.99 11.09 -11.06
CA ASN A 135 6.34 10.64 -9.73
C ASN A 135 7.85 10.76 -9.44
N GLU A 136 8.20 11.15 -8.23
CA GLU A 136 9.59 11.30 -7.78
C GLU A 136 9.91 10.39 -6.60
N ASN A 137 11.06 9.71 -6.69
CA ASN A 137 11.66 9.02 -5.55
C ASN A 137 12.31 10.04 -4.62
N ILE A 138 11.78 10.15 -3.41
CA ILE A 138 12.21 11.15 -2.43
C ILE A 138 13.34 10.58 -1.58
N GLN A 139 14.44 11.34 -1.48
CA GLN A 139 15.54 11.01 -0.59
C GLN A 139 15.12 11.21 0.87
N TYR A 140 15.42 10.25 1.71
CA TYR A 140 15.05 10.28 3.12
C TYR A 140 16.20 9.83 4.03
N ARG A 141 16.13 10.20 5.29
CA ARG A 141 17.00 9.75 6.38
C ARG A 141 16.20 8.85 7.33
N MET A 142 16.82 7.75 7.74
CA MET A 142 16.26 6.85 8.76
C MET A 142 16.73 7.26 10.17
N GLU A 143 15.79 7.34 11.09
CA GLU A 143 16.07 7.52 12.52
C GLU A 143 15.49 6.32 13.28
N ALA A 144 16.37 5.43 13.75
CA ALA A 144 15.99 4.28 14.53
C ALA A 144 15.69 4.64 15.96
N GLY A 145 14.51 4.25 16.46
CA GLY A 145 14.13 4.36 17.86
C GLY A 145 14.70 3.21 18.72
N ASP A 146 14.38 3.26 20.01
CA ASP A 146 14.76 2.20 20.95
C ASP A 146 14.21 0.84 20.49
N GLY A 147 15.07 -0.18 20.49
CA GLY A 147 14.72 -1.52 20.02
C GLY A 147 14.85 -1.73 18.53
N CYS A 148 15.19 -0.72 17.73
CA CYS A 148 15.51 -0.86 16.31
C CYS A 148 17.01 -0.77 16.05
N ALA A 149 17.56 -1.67 15.24
CA ALA A 149 18.91 -1.60 14.72
C ALA A 149 18.90 -1.74 13.20
N LEU A 150 19.57 -0.81 12.50
CA LEU A 150 19.61 -0.76 11.05
C LEU A 150 20.86 -1.43 10.52
N SER A 151 20.72 -2.21 9.46
CA SER A 151 21.80 -2.71 8.62
C SER A 151 21.39 -2.59 7.15
N LYS A 152 22.30 -2.88 6.24
CA LYS A 152 22.00 -2.80 4.80
C LYS A 152 20.91 -3.81 4.44
N GLY A 153 19.74 -3.31 4.02
CA GLY A 153 18.60 -4.14 3.60
C GLY A 153 17.90 -4.88 4.75
N ALA A 154 18.15 -4.51 6.02
CA ALA A 154 17.48 -5.15 7.14
C ALA A 154 17.30 -4.23 8.36
N ILE A 155 16.20 -4.45 9.07
CA ILE A 155 15.85 -3.79 10.34
C ILE A 155 15.68 -4.90 11.38
N ARG A 156 16.56 -4.92 12.39
CA ARG A 156 16.42 -5.81 13.53
C ARG A 156 15.62 -5.13 14.62
N VAL A 157 14.52 -5.75 15.01
CA VAL A 157 13.59 -5.25 16.02
C VAL A 157 13.65 -6.16 17.25
N THR A 158 14.09 -5.62 18.38
CA THR A 158 14.26 -6.37 19.64
C THR A 158 13.20 -6.04 20.68
N LYS A 159 12.27 -5.12 20.36
CA LYS A 159 11.20 -4.67 21.25
C LYS A 159 9.93 -4.43 20.44
N GLU A 160 8.82 -5.03 20.89
CA GLU A 160 7.50 -4.73 20.31
C GLU A 160 7.16 -3.25 20.47
N GLY A 161 6.54 -2.67 19.44
CA GLY A 161 6.24 -1.25 19.38
C GLY A 161 7.45 -0.35 19.08
N ALA A 162 8.62 -0.92 18.78
CA ALA A 162 9.78 -0.16 18.34
C ALA A 162 9.47 0.61 17.06
N GLN A 163 10.07 1.78 16.89
CA GLN A 163 9.76 2.69 15.80
C GLN A 163 10.97 3.01 14.95
N LEU A 164 10.72 3.12 13.66
CA LEU A 164 11.64 3.67 12.67
C LEU A 164 10.99 4.89 12.02
N LYS A 165 11.65 6.05 12.10
CA LYS A 165 11.18 7.28 11.49
C LYS A 165 11.94 7.55 10.19
N LEU A 166 11.21 7.81 9.13
CA LEU A 166 11.72 8.30 7.86
C LEU A 166 11.52 9.82 7.82
N VAL A 167 12.59 10.58 7.63
CA VAL A 167 12.55 12.05 7.56
C VAL A 167 12.95 12.50 6.17
N PHE A 168 12.08 13.26 5.51
CA PHE A 168 12.22 13.66 4.11
C PHE A 168 11.48 14.96 3.79
N HIS A 169 11.53 15.37 2.53
CA HIS A 169 10.78 16.48 2.00
C HIS A 169 10.00 15.99 0.77
N GLY A 170 8.74 15.57 1.00
CA GLY A 170 7.84 15.21 -0.07
C GLY A 170 7.41 16.43 -0.89
N LEU A 171 6.98 16.19 -2.13
CA LEU A 171 6.48 17.24 -3.02
C LEU A 171 5.18 17.84 -2.47
N THR A 172 4.94 19.09 -2.82
CA THR A 172 3.64 19.76 -2.58
C THR A 172 2.58 19.22 -3.54
N ASP A 173 1.32 19.36 -3.17
CA ASP A 173 0.18 18.94 -3.98
C ASP A 173 0.32 17.50 -4.55
N SER A 174 0.74 16.58 -3.69
CA SER A 174 1.10 15.21 -4.07
C SER A 174 0.49 14.16 -3.13
N GLU A 175 0.15 12.99 -3.66
CA GLU A 175 0.03 11.76 -2.89
C GLU A 175 1.43 11.23 -2.55
N ASN A 176 1.55 10.62 -1.37
CA ASN A 176 2.83 10.12 -0.89
C ASN A 176 2.71 8.63 -0.57
N TYR A 177 3.68 7.86 -1.02
CA TYR A 177 3.71 6.42 -0.87
C TYR A 177 4.93 5.96 -0.08
N LEU A 178 4.74 4.96 0.78
CA LEU A 178 5.82 4.12 1.26
C LEU A 178 5.77 2.80 0.48
N ILE A 179 6.89 2.42 -0.13
CA ILE A 179 7.00 1.20 -0.92
C ILE A 179 8.11 0.34 -0.32
N ALA A 180 7.80 -0.93 -0.06
CA ALA A 180 8.77 -1.93 0.36
C ALA A 180 8.82 -3.05 -0.69
N ASP A 181 9.95 -3.18 -1.36
CA ASP A 181 10.21 -4.22 -2.35
C ASP A 181 10.87 -5.41 -1.67
N ASN A 182 10.35 -6.61 -1.90
CA ASN A 182 10.81 -7.88 -1.36
C ASN A 182 10.95 -7.87 0.17
N LEU A 183 9.89 -7.39 0.86
CA LEU A 183 9.83 -7.33 2.31
C LEU A 183 9.54 -8.73 2.88
N ASP A 184 10.42 -9.20 3.74
CA ASP A 184 10.27 -10.47 4.45
C ASP A 184 10.50 -10.31 5.95
N TYR A 185 10.11 -11.32 6.71
CA TYR A 185 10.16 -11.32 8.16
C TYR A 185 10.61 -12.65 8.72
N ASP A 186 11.60 -12.59 9.61
CA ASP A 186 12.03 -13.71 10.43
C ASP A 186 11.95 -13.34 11.91
N SER A 187 11.24 -14.15 12.69
CA SER A 187 11.01 -13.87 14.10
C SER A 187 12.25 -14.19 14.95
N LEU A 188 12.53 -13.38 15.96
CA LEU A 188 13.62 -13.59 16.90
C LEU A 188 13.18 -14.51 18.05
N SER A 189 13.98 -15.52 18.31
CA SER A 189 13.79 -16.40 19.45
C SER A 189 14.10 -15.71 20.80
N PRO A 190 13.62 -16.22 21.92
CA PRO A 190 13.94 -15.69 23.24
C PRO A 190 15.44 -15.51 23.49
N ARG A 191 16.28 -16.43 22.98
CA ARG A 191 17.74 -16.34 23.10
C ARG A 191 18.30 -15.20 22.24
N GLU A 192 17.80 -15.00 21.04
CA GLU A 192 18.25 -13.98 20.10
C GLU A 192 17.86 -12.56 20.53
N LEU A 193 16.83 -12.40 21.37
CA LEU A 193 16.44 -11.13 21.96
C LEU A 193 17.43 -10.66 23.03
N ILE A 194 18.24 -11.58 23.60
CA ILE A 194 19.22 -11.25 24.65
C ILE A 194 20.56 -10.97 24.00
N GLY A 195 21.05 -9.74 24.17
CA GLY A 195 22.38 -9.34 23.70
C GLY A 195 23.51 -10.15 24.34
N ASN A 196 24.58 -10.43 23.60
CA ASN A 196 25.71 -11.25 24.06
C ASN A 196 26.34 -10.73 25.36
N SER A 197 26.39 -9.42 25.57
CA SER A 197 26.91 -8.82 26.80
C SER A 197 26.05 -9.11 28.01
N GLN A 198 24.73 -9.07 27.85
CA GLN A 198 23.77 -9.41 28.89
C GLN A 198 23.79 -10.93 29.15
N TRP A 199 23.80 -11.75 28.11
CA TRP A 199 23.89 -13.20 28.21
C TRP A 199 25.06 -13.68 29.07
N LYS A 200 26.24 -13.13 28.86
CA LYS A 200 27.46 -13.45 29.63
C LYS A 200 27.37 -13.08 31.11
N LYS A 201 26.48 -12.16 31.50
CA LYS A 201 26.28 -11.72 32.89
C LYS A 201 25.18 -12.49 33.61
N MET A 202 24.40 -13.29 32.88
CA MET A 202 23.33 -14.07 33.47
C MET A 202 23.90 -15.28 34.23
N SER A 203 23.18 -15.70 35.28
CA SER A 203 23.48 -16.94 35.98
C SER A 203 23.24 -18.15 35.05
N GLU A 204 23.90 -19.26 35.31
CA GLU A 204 23.67 -20.53 34.57
C GLU A 204 22.21 -20.97 34.64
N TYR A 205 21.56 -20.78 35.76
CA TYR A 205 20.13 -21.06 35.94
C TYR A 205 19.27 -20.24 34.98
N ASP A 206 19.51 -18.92 34.88
CA ASP A 206 18.74 -18.04 34.00
C ASP A 206 19.04 -18.34 32.54
N GLN A 207 20.29 -18.64 32.18
CA GLN A 207 20.65 -19.06 30.83
C GLN A 207 19.92 -20.34 30.42
N ASN A 208 19.89 -21.35 31.27
CA ASN A 208 19.18 -22.61 31.03
C ASN A 208 17.67 -22.40 30.87
N LYS A 209 17.08 -21.52 31.66
CA LYS A 209 15.68 -21.14 31.53
C LYS A 209 15.38 -20.54 30.16
N VAL A 210 16.22 -19.60 29.69
CA VAL A 210 16.06 -19.00 28.35
C VAL A 210 16.23 -20.02 27.25
N LEU A 211 17.20 -20.91 27.34
CA LEU A 211 17.41 -22.00 26.36
C LEU A 211 16.22 -22.98 26.29
N ASP A 212 15.59 -23.24 27.42
CA ASP A 212 14.39 -24.06 27.48
C ASP A 212 13.18 -23.36 26.85
N GLU A 213 13.02 -22.05 27.08
CA GLU A 213 12.03 -21.21 26.41
C GLU A 213 12.29 -21.13 24.90
N ASP A 214 13.55 -20.97 24.47
CA ASP A 214 13.97 -20.91 23.08
C ASP A 214 13.63 -22.21 22.34
N SER A 215 13.89 -23.36 22.96
CA SER A 215 13.55 -24.67 22.40
C SER A 215 12.05 -24.82 22.20
N ARG A 216 11.25 -24.43 23.20
CA ARG A 216 9.78 -24.44 23.12
C ARG A 216 9.25 -23.45 22.07
N TRP A 217 9.83 -22.28 22.00
CA TRP A 217 9.44 -21.26 21.01
C TRP A 217 9.66 -21.77 19.58
N ARG A 218 10.83 -22.33 19.27
CA ARG A 218 11.12 -22.89 17.93
C ARG A 218 10.14 -23.98 17.52
N TYR A 219 9.65 -24.74 18.45
CA TYR A 219 8.76 -25.87 18.17
C TYR A 219 7.27 -25.44 18.09
N TRP A 220 6.81 -24.54 18.96
CA TRP A 220 5.39 -24.31 19.16
C TRP A 220 4.92 -22.88 18.94
N LYS A 221 5.78 -21.90 19.08
CA LYS A 221 5.42 -20.49 19.20
C LYS A 221 6.03 -19.58 18.12
N GLU A 222 6.72 -20.14 17.14
CA GLU A 222 7.28 -19.33 16.06
C GLU A 222 6.18 -18.54 15.39
N SER A 223 6.39 -17.24 15.24
CA SER A 223 5.43 -16.35 14.60
C SER A 223 5.28 -16.68 13.12
N LYS A 224 4.04 -16.78 12.67
CA LYS A 224 3.69 -17.05 11.28
C LYS A 224 3.28 -15.77 10.54
N GLU A 225 3.13 -14.70 11.27
CA GLU A 225 2.80 -13.39 10.74
C GLU A 225 3.51 -12.30 11.52
N ALA A 226 3.79 -11.20 10.84
CA ALA A 226 4.21 -9.96 11.45
C ALA A 226 3.35 -8.82 10.94
N ALA A 227 3.26 -7.76 11.73
CA ALA A 227 2.60 -6.55 11.33
C ALA A 227 3.49 -5.34 11.59
N MET A 228 3.45 -4.39 10.68
CA MET A 228 3.98 -3.06 10.91
C MET A 228 2.96 -2.01 10.51
N THR A 229 2.89 -0.96 11.30
CA THR A 229 1.99 0.17 11.09
C THR A 229 2.78 1.36 10.60
N VAL A 230 2.38 1.92 9.47
CA VAL A 230 2.97 3.14 8.91
C VAL A 230 2.04 4.29 9.20
N SER A 231 2.55 5.35 9.81
CA SER A 231 1.79 6.56 10.14
C SER A 231 2.46 7.79 9.57
N SER A 232 1.66 8.69 9.00
CA SER A 232 2.09 10.00 8.51
C SER A 232 0.93 10.99 8.60
N ASN A 233 1.14 12.13 9.24
CA ASN A 233 0.06 13.07 9.54
C ASN A 233 -1.14 12.35 10.21
N ASP A 234 -2.31 12.38 9.57
CA ASP A 234 -3.54 11.73 10.06
C ASP A 234 -3.81 10.36 9.43
N VAL A 235 -2.90 9.87 8.57
CA VAL A 235 -3.03 8.58 7.88
C VAL A 235 -2.26 7.50 8.62
N THR A 236 -2.90 6.37 8.83
CA THR A 236 -2.28 5.17 9.43
C THR A 236 -2.69 3.95 8.62
N LYS A 237 -1.71 3.17 8.18
CA LYS A 237 -1.88 1.92 7.42
C LYS A 237 -1.16 0.78 8.10
N THR A 238 -1.66 -0.43 7.96
CA THR A 238 -1.01 -1.64 8.49
C THR A 238 -0.61 -2.56 7.37
N ILE A 239 0.65 -2.95 7.32
CA ILE A 239 1.17 -4.02 6.46
C ILE A 239 1.21 -5.30 7.30
N LYS A 240 0.63 -6.38 6.76
CA LYS A 240 0.75 -7.73 7.32
C LYS A 240 1.67 -8.55 6.43
N ILE A 241 2.67 -9.16 7.06
CA ILE A 241 3.65 -10.02 6.40
C ILE A 241 3.38 -11.44 6.88
N PHE A 242 3.06 -12.34 5.96
CA PHE A 242 2.89 -13.75 6.27
C PHE A 242 4.16 -14.51 5.92
N THR A 243 4.61 -15.38 6.82
CA THR A 243 5.73 -16.28 6.55
C THR A 243 5.24 -17.53 5.82
N ASP A 244 6.14 -18.26 5.18
CA ASP A 244 5.87 -19.53 4.50
C ASP A 244 5.25 -20.62 5.38
N LYS A 245 5.30 -20.44 6.70
CA LYS A 245 4.70 -21.31 7.70
C LYS A 245 3.22 -21.03 7.95
N TYR A 246 2.70 -19.95 7.42
CA TYR A 246 1.30 -19.58 7.57
C TYR A 246 0.46 -20.22 6.45
N ASN A 247 -0.68 -20.81 6.81
CA ASN A 247 -1.54 -21.52 5.86
C ASN A 247 -2.22 -20.63 4.81
N ALA A 248 -2.23 -19.33 5.02
CA ALA A 248 -2.73 -18.33 4.06
C ALA A 248 -1.59 -17.54 3.37
N TYR A 249 -0.37 -18.07 3.41
CA TYR A 249 0.76 -17.46 2.70
C TYR A 249 0.54 -17.50 1.18
N SER A 250 0.61 -16.34 0.55
CA SER A 250 0.38 -16.15 -0.89
C SER A 250 1.64 -15.77 -1.68
N GLY A 251 2.81 -15.76 -1.03
CA GLY A 251 4.06 -15.37 -1.68
C GLY A 251 4.20 -13.86 -1.93
N ARG A 252 3.39 -13.03 -1.27
CA ARG A 252 3.47 -11.57 -1.42
C ARG A 252 4.56 -11.00 -0.54
N HIS A 253 5.50 -10.30 -1.18
CA HIS A 253 6.62 -9.63 -0.52
C HIS A 253 6.71 -8.14 -0.88
N ASP A 254 5.89 -7.67 -1.82
CA ASP A 254 5.90 -6.29 -2.28
C ASP A 254 4.69 -5.54 -1.73
N PHE A 255 4.94 -4.38 -1.13
CA PHE A 255 3.90 -3.59 -0.45
C PHE A 255 4.03 -2.12 -0.80
N LEU A 256 2.90 -1.49 -1.06
CA LEU A 256 2.78 -0.06 -1.19
C LEU A 256 1.67 0.43 -0.26
N CYS A 257 1.97 1.46 0.53
CA CYS A 257 0.99 2.16 1.36
C CYS A 257 0.80 3.59 0.85
N ASN A 258 -0.42 3.95 0.48
CA ASN A 258 -0.77 5.34 0.23
C ASN A 258 -0.89 6.10 1.55
N MET A 259 0.04 7.02 1.81
CA MET A 259 0.07 7.86 3.00
C MET A 259 -0.68 9.18 2.81
N GLY A 260 -1.50 9.25 1.76
CA GLY A 260 -2.45 10.31 1.48
C GLY A 260 -1.85 11.51 0.76
N TYR A 261 -2.77 12.40 0.40
CA TYR A 261 -2.47 13.67 -0.24
C TYR A 261 -2.00 14.71 0.78
N SER A 262 -1.05 15.53 0.38
CA SER A 262 -0.60 16.67 1.15
C SER A 262 -0.33 17.89 0.26
N ARG A 263 -1.01 18.99 0.57
CA ARG A 263 -0.78 20.27 -0.11
C ARG A 263 0.61 20.84 0.18
N SER A 264 1.12 20.67 1.38
CA SER A 264 2.42 21.24 1.82
C SER A 264 3.58 20.25 1.73
N GLY A 265 3.34 19.05 1.22
CA GLY A 265 4.28 17.93 1.24
C GLY A 265 4.39 17.26 2.61
N VAL A 266 4.58 15.95 2.58
CA VAL A 266 4.83 15.13 3.78
C VAL A 266 6.28 15.29 4.21
N ARG A 267 6.55 15.31 5.54
CA ARG A 267 7.89 15.49 6.09
C ARG A 267 8.41 14.26 6.81
N THR A 268 7.52 13.42 7.28
CA THR A 268 7.89 12.25 8.05
C THR A 268 6.90 11.12 7.87
N MET A 269 7.42 9.89 7.89
CA MET A 269 6.64 8.66 8.09
C MET A 269 7.23 7.90 9.26
N THR A 270 6.40 7.31 10.10
CA THR A 270 6.82 6.49 11.23
C THR A 270 6.33 5.06 11.03
N ILE A 271 7.26 4.12 11.00
CA ILE A 271 6.96 2.68 10.97
C ILE A 271 7.04 2.17 12.41
N THR A 272 5.96 1.56 12.89
CA THR A 272 5.89 0.92 14.21
C THR A 272 5.76 -0.58 14.02
N PHE A 273 6.69 -1.34 14.60
CA PHE A 273 6.75 -2.79 14.47
C PHE A 273 5.97 -3.47 15.60
N ALA A 274 4.96 -4.26 15.24
CA ALA A 274 4.19 -5.02 16.23
C ALA A 274 4.95 -6.22 16.79
N ASN A 275 5.89 -6.76 16.02
CA ASN A 275 6.60 -8.01 16.35
C ASN A 275 8.10 -7.78 16.43
N THR A 276 8.76 -8.49 17.35
CA THR A 276 10.23 -8.60 17.37
C THR A 276 10.68 -9.54 16.26
N GLY A 277 11.73 -9.18 15.52
CA GLY A 277 12.18 -9.95 14.38
C GLY A 277 13.26 -9.24 13.57
N VAL A 278 13.61 -9.84 12.47
CA VAL A 278 14.42 -9.24 11.42
C VAL A 278 13.53 -9.03 10.20
N TYR A 279 13.35 -7.79 9.83
CA TYR A 279 12.62 -7.40 8.62
C TYR A 279 13.65 -7.13 7.54
N THR A 280 13.65 -7.92 6.47
CA THR A 280 14.56 -7.76 5.33
C THR A 280 13.82 -7.18 4.14
N TYR A 281 14.49 -6.40 3.31
CA TYR A 281 13.93 -5.79 2.11
C TYR A 281 15.04 -5.50 1.09
N ASP A 282 14.70 -5.50 -0.18
CA ASP A 282 15.62 -5.07 -1.24
C ASP A 282 15.68 -3.56 -1.32
N LYS A 283 14.51 -2.90 -1.31
CA LYS A 283 14.39 -1.45 -1.33
C LYS A 283 13.24 -1.00 -0.44
N LEU A 284 13.49 0.06 0.31
CA LEU A 284 12.44 0.83 0.98
C LEU A 284 12.44 2.21 0.35
N ARG A 285 11.33 2.63 -0.24
CA ARG A 285 11.25 3.86 -1.03
C ARG A 285 10.14 4.76 -0.51
N VAL A 286 10.39 6.07 -0.52
CA VAL A 286 9.37 7.10 -0.38
C VAL A 286 9.16 7.73 -1.74
N VAL A 287 7.93 7.74 -2.22
CA VAL A 287 7.59 8.30 -3.53
C VAL A 287 6.51 9.36 -3.36
N SER A 288 6.68 10.51 -4.01
CA SER A 288 5.64 11.52 -4.14
C SER A 288 5.14 11.55 -5.57
N GLN A 289 3.82 11.58 -5.74
CA GLN A 289 3.14 11.65 -7.01
C GLN A 289 2.26 12.90 -7.05
N PRO A 290 2.59 13.92 -7.87
CA PRO A 290 1.76 15.08 -8.07
C PRO A 290 0.35 14.71 -8.55
N VAL A 291 -0.66 15.44 -8.08
CA VAL A 291 -2.07 15.12 -8.41
C VAL A 291 -2.60 15.93 -9.62
N GLN A 292 -1.94 17.02 -10.00
CA GLN A 292 -2.38 17.87 -11.10
C GLN A 292 -2.46 17.10 -12.41
N GLY A 293 -1.42 16.37 -12.79
CA GLY A 293 -1.41 15.54 -14.00
C GLY A 293 -2.51 14.46 -14.01
N ILE A 294 -2.86 13.93 -12.84
CA ILE A 294 -3.96 12.95 -12.70
C ILE A 294 -5.31 13.60 -13.07
N GLU A 295 -5.55 14.83 -12.65
CA GLU A 295 -6.81 15.52 -12.96
C GLU A 295 -6.97 15.77 -14.46
N GLU A 296 -5.93 16.27 -15.11
CA GLU A 296 -5.91 16.53 -16.55
C GLU A 296 -6.17 15.24 -17.35
N LYS A 297 -5.46 14.15 -17.03
CA LYS A 297 -5.65 12.84 -17.67
C LYS A 297 -7.05 12.27 -17.42
N THR A 298 -7.60 12.44 -16.21
CA THR A 298 -8.97 11.98 -15.90
C THR A 298 -10.02 12.70 -16.73
N VAL A 299 -9.89 14.03 -16.89
CA VAL A 299 -10.81 14.82 -17.70
C VAL A 299 -10.75 14.36 -19.16
N LYS A 300 -9.55 14.17 -19.70
CA LYS A 300 -9.35 13.69 -21.08
C LYS A 300 -10.05 12.34 -21.29
N LEU A 301 -9.79 11.32 -20.46
CA LEU A 301 -10.43 10.01 -20.56
C LEU A 301 -11.96 10.09 -20.42
N GLY A 302 -12.47 10.96 -19.55
CA GLY A 302 -13.91 11.15 -19.35
C GLY A 302 -14.59 11.80 -20.58
N GLU A 303 -13.96 12.76 -21.24
CA GLU A 303 -14.46 13.41 -22.46
C GLU A 303 -14.47 12.43 -23.63
N GLU A 304 -13.41 11.66 -23.84
CA GLU A 304 -13.31 10.63 -24.89
C GLU A 304 -14.40 9.56 -24.71
N ALA A 305 -14.68 9.13 -23.49
CA ALA A 305 -15.77 8.18 -23.20
C ALA A 305 -17.14 8.74 -23.60
N LEU A 306 -17.43 10.01 -23.34
CA LEU A 306 -18.69 10.65 -23.69
C LEU A 306 -18.86 10.83 -25.19
N GLU A 307 -17.81 11.13 -25.92
CA GLU A 307 -17.86 11.27 -27.39
C GLU A 307 -18.12 9.92 -28.05
N ASN A 308 -17.45 8.86 -27.62
CA ASN A 308 -17.64 7.52 -28.14
C ASN A 308 -19.04 6.96 -27.87
N VAL A 309 -19.63 7.22 -26.70
CA VAL A 309 -21.04 6.84 -26.40
C VAL A 309 -22.02 7.59 -27.30
N LYS A 310 -21.81 8.86 -27.61
CA LYS A 310 -22.64 9.62 -28.53
C LYS A 310 -22.59 9.06 -29.94
N MET A 311 -21.42 8.62 -30.42
CA MET A 311 -21.29 7.96 -31.73
C MET A 311 -22.06 6.65 -31.80
N LEU A 312 -22.00 5.81 -30.75
CA LEU A 312 -22.76 4.55 -30.71
C LEU A 312 -24.27 4.74 -30.65
N SER A 313 -24.76 5.87 -30.15
CA SER A 313 -26.20 6.20 -30.12
C SER A 313 -26.75 6.74 -31.44
N LEU A 314 -25.89 6.99 -32.44
CA LEU A 314 -26.24 7.45 -33.79
C LEU A 314 -26.25 6.33 -34.84
N ILE A 315 -25.89 5.11 -34.44
CA ILE A 315 -26.01 3.88 -35.24
C ILE A 315 -27.24 3.11 -34.80
#